data_df55f80b2698ff98a7b93bb6d17f548f
#
_entry.id   df55f80b2698ff98a7b93bb6d17f548f
#
_cell.length_a   1.000
_cell.length_b   1.000
_cell.length_c   1.000
_cell.angle_alpha   90.00
_cell.angle_beta   90.00
_cell.angle_gamma   90.00
#
_symmetry.space_group_name_H-M   'P 1'
#
loop_
_entity.id
_entity.type
_entity.pdbx_description
1 polymer ?
#
loop_
_entity_poly.entity_id
_entity_poly.type
_entity_poly.pdbx_seq_one_letter_code
_entity_poly.pdbx_strand_id
1 'polypeptide(L)'
;SVPVLLAVKLYKYIASKVKDTLMIFCVCLFILNYYKQMDDYIIKRFENPDEVREFDKGKYEVVNLPHMTIGKATYHKGWKWSDDVSPLSGTEFCETEHLGMGISGNATVAFENKEPKVIGPGDIFYVSSTPHDSWVVGNEDYVSIHFMGAEKYAD
;
A
#
# COMPACT_ATOMS: atom_id res chain seq x y z
N SER A 1 -8.92 18.76 9.51
CA SER A 1 -8.57 17.69 8.58
C SER A 1 -8.79 18.12 7.14
N VAL A 2 -7.96 17.65 6.21
CA VAL A 2 -8.02 18.00 4.77
C VAL A 2 -9.42 17.79 4.16
N PRO A 3 -10.16 16.73 4.48
CA PRO A 3 -11.50 16.51 3.92
C PRO A 3 -12.53 17.61 4.30
N VAL A 4 -12.50 18.09 5.55
CA VAL A 4 -13.43 19.15 6.00
C VAL A 4 -13.16 20.45 5.26
N LEU A 5 -11.90 20.79 5.07
CA LEU A 5 -11.52 22.02 4.35
C LEU A 5 -11.92 21.96 2.87
N LEU A 6 -11.82 20.78 2.26
CA LEU A 6 -12.25 20.54 0.86
C LEU A 6 -13.78 20.65 0.73
N ALA A 7 -14.53 20.07 1.66
CA ALA A 7 -16.00 20.14 1.68
C ALA A 7 -16.48 21.57 1.86
N VAL A 8 -15.86 22.36 2.76
CA VAL A 8 -16.18 23.77 2.95
C VAL A 8 -15.86 24.61 1.71
N LYS A 9 -14.75 24.32 1.03
CA LYS A 9 -14.41 25.00 -0.24
C LYS A 9 -15.41 24.65 -1.36
N LEU A 10 -15.77 23.38 -1.48
CA LEU A 10 -16.75 22.92 -2.47
C LEU A 10 -18.14 23.52 -2.20
N TYR A 11 -18.59 23.55 -0.92
CA TYR A 11 -19.84 24.22 -0.52
C TYR A 11 -19.83 25.70 -0.92
N LYS A 12 -18.78 26.46 -0.58
CA LYS A 12 -18.66 27.88 -0.95
C LYS A 12 -18.67 28.09 -2.47
N TYR A 13 -18.01 27.22 -3.22
CA TYR A 13 -18.02 27.27 -4.67
C TYR A 13 -19.41 27.02 -5.25
N ILE A 14 -20.11 25.95 -4.82
CA ILE A 14 -21.47 25.63 -5.27
C ILE A 14 -22.44 26.74 -4.87
N ALA A 15 -22.42 27.22 -3.64
CA ALA A 15 -23.26 28.31 -3.17
C ALA A 15 -23.04 29.63 -3.95
N SER A 16 -21.86 29.86 -4.51
CA SER A 16 -21.56 31.03 -5.35
C SER A 16 -22.08 30.92 -6.80
N LYS A 17 -22.34 29.69 -7.27
CA LYS A 17 -22.72 29.44 -8.67
C LYS A 17 -24.19 29.02 -8.85
N VAL A 18 -24.80 28.48 -7.79
CA VAL A 18 -26.16 27.96 -7.81
C VAL A 18 -27.06 28.89 -7.01
N LYS A 19 -28.04 29.49 -7.68
CA LYS A 19 -29.07 30.35 -7.03
C LYS A 19 -30.26 29.57 -6.47
N ASP A 20 -30.30 28.26 -6.72
CA ASP A 20 -31.39 27.39 -6.27
C ASP A 20 -31.07 26.87 -4.85
N THR A 21 -31.81 27.39 -3.89
CA THR A 21 -31.70 27.04 -2.47
C THR A 21 -31.95 25.55 -2.22
N LEU A 22 -32.83 24.92 -3.00
CA LEU A 22 -33.15 23.50 -2.87
C LEU A 22 -31.96 22.62 -3.27
N MET A 23 -31.28 22.97 -4.34
CA MET A 23 -30.09 22.27 -4.80
C MET A 23 -28.92 22.38 -3.81
N ILE A 24 -28.72 23.56 -3.23
CA ILE A 24 -27.71 23.76 -2.17
C ILE A 24 -28.05 22.89 -0.96
N PHE A 25 -29.31 22.84 -0.54
CA PHE A 25 -29.76 22.02 0.58
C PHE A 25 -29.57 20.52 0.31
N CYS A 26 -29.91 20.03 -0.89
CA CYS A 26 -29.68 18.64 -1.30
C CYS A 26 -28.19 18.26 -1.27
N VAL A 27 -27.31 19.14 -1.79
CA VAL A 27 -25.84 18.91 -1.76
C VAL A 27 -25.33 18.89 -0.33
N CYS A 28 -25.81 19.79 0.54
CA CYS A 28 -25.47 19.79 1.97
C CYS A 28 -25.89 18.50 2.67
N LEU A 29 -27.13 18.03 2.43
CA LEU A 29 -27.62 16.77 2.98
C LEU A 29 -26.81 15.57 2.46
N PHE A 30 -26.44 15.57 1.20
CA PHE A 30 -25.60 14.51 0.61
C PHE A 30 -24.21 14.49 1.26
N ILE A 31 -23.58 15.67 1.42
CA ILE A 31 -22.27 15.80 2.10
C ILE A 31 -22.38 15.38 3.57
N LEU A 32 -23.43 15.81 4.28
CA LEU A 32 -23.63 15.43 5.68
C LEU A 32 -23.89 13.93 5.84
N ASN A 33 -24.68 13.32 4.95
CA ASN A 33 -24.90 11.88 4.94
C ASN A 33 -23.60 11.10 4.60
N TYR A 34 -22.81 11.58 3.66
CA TYR A 34 -21.51 11.00 3.33
C TYR A 34 -20.57 10.99 4.54
N TYR A 35 -20.49 12.13 5.28
CA TYR A 35 -19.69 12.20 6.51
C TYR A 35 -20.28 11.36 7.66
N LYS A 36 -21.58 11.23 7.76
CA LYS A 36 -22.24 10.40 8.77
C LYS A 36 -22.07 8.89 8.53
N GLN A 37 -21.73 8.51 7.32
CA GLN A 37 -21.53 7.11 6.92
C GLN A 37 -20.05 6.66 7.04
N MET A 38 -19.11 7.57 7.37
CA MET A 38 -17.74 7.19 7.69
C MET A 38 -17.70 6.68 9.13
N ASP A 39 -17.28 5.43 9.28
CA ASP A 39 -16.98 4.88 10.61
C ASP A 39 -15.92 5.73 11.30
N ASP A 40 -16.14 6.03 12.59
CA ASP A 40 -15.18 6.80 13.40
C ASP A 40 -13.85 6.04 13.55
N TYR A 41 -13.88 4.70 13.45
CA TYR A 41 -12.70 3.83 13.45
C TYR A 41 -12.93 2.59 12.60
N ILE A 42 -11.86 2.08 12.03
CA ILE A 42 -11.83 0.80 11.31
C ILE A 42 -10.66 0.00 11.88
N ILE A 43 -10.93 -1.23 12.31
CA ILE A 43 -9.91 -2.18 12.78
C ILE A 43 -9.93 -3.38 11.86
N LYS A 44 -8.79 -3.65 11.22
CA LYS A 44 -8.57 -4.83 10.37
C LYS A 44 -7.35 -5.61 10.83
N ARG A 45 -7.24 -6.86 10.38
CA ARG A 45 -6.14 -7.76 10.75
C ARG A 45 -5.68 -8.51 9.52
N PHE A 46 -4.37 -8.81 9.44
CA PHE A 46 -3.80 -9.63 8.36
C PHE A 46 -4.18 -11.11 8.43
N GLU A 47 -4.78 -11.58 9.54
CA GLU A 47 -5.39 -12.91 9.60
C GLU A 47 -6.66 -13.03 8.76
N ASN A 48 -7.27 -11.88 8.39
CA ASN A 48 -8.44 -11.78 7.52
C ASN A 48 -8.21 -10.62 6.53
N PRO A 49 -7.26 -10.75 5.59
CA PRO A 49 -6.95 -9.71 4.62
C PRO A 49 -8.09 -9.54 3.60
N ASP A 50 -8.13 -8.38 2.96
CA ASP A 50 -9.08 -8.15 1.87
C ASP A 50 -8.68 -8.90 0.59
N GLU A 51 -7.38 -9.15 0.42
CA GLU A 51 -6.81 -9.87 -0.72
C GLU A 51 -5.54 -10.62 -0.32
N VAL A 52 -5.31 -11.77 -0.94
CA VAL A 52 -4.05 -12.52 -0.84
C VAL A 52 -3.53 -12.80 -2.24
N ARG A 53 -2.29 -12.43 -2.50
CA ARG A 53 -1.54 -12.75 -3.72
C ARG A 53 -0.49 -13.78 -3.37
N GLU A 54 -0.62 -14.98 -3.92
CA GLU A 54 0.32 -16.08 -3.68
C GLU A 54 1.25 -16.23 -4.88
N PHE A 55 2.51 -16.47 -4.62
CA PHE A 55 3.55 -16.76 -5.61
C PHE A 55 4.52 -17.80 -5.03
N ASP A 56 5.43 -18.30 -5.87
CA ASP A 56 6.38 -19.29 -5.37
C ASP A 56 7.20 -18.71 -4.19
N LYS A 57 7.36 -19.51 -3.15
CA LYS A 57 8.06 -19.18 -1.90
C LYS A 57 7.56 -17.91 -1.20
N GLY A 58 6.27 -17.55 -1.32
CA GLY A 58 5.76 -16.45 -0.55
C GLY A 58 4.33 -16.04 -0.84
N LYS A 59 3.91 -15.02 -0.13
CA LYS A 59 2.60 -14.37 -0.31
C LYS A 59 2.64 -12.90 0.05
N TYR A 60 1.67 -12.18 -0.48
CA TYR A 60 1.42 -10.78 -0.17
C TYR A 60 -0.05 -10.60 0.24
N GLU A 61 -0.27 -10.18 1.47
CA GLU A 61 -1.59 -9.99 2.06
C GLU A 61 -1.92 -8.49 2.06
N VAL A 62 -3.10 -8.13 1.59
CA VAL A 62 -3.53 -6.73 1.39
C VAL A 62 -4.68 -6.40 2.33
N VAL A 63 -4.58 -5.25 3.00
CA VAL A 63 -5.64 -4.67 3.83
C VAL A 63 -5.94 -3.25 3.32
N ASN A 64 -7.19 -3.02 2.94
CA ASN A 64 -7.66 -1.73 2.45
C ASN A 64 -8.29 -0.91 3.59
N LEU A 65 -7.80 0.30 3.79
CA LEU A 65 -8.36 1.33 4.64
C LEU A 65 -8.83 2.52 3.78
N PRO A 66 -9.67 3.41 4.26
CA PRO A 66 -10.31 4.46 3.45
C PRO A 66 -9.35 5.36 2.65
N HIS A 67 -8.11 5.49 3.10
CA HIS A 67 -7.13 6.40 2.48
C HIS A 67 -5.76 5.75 2.28
N MET A 68 -5.65 4.43 2.52
CA MET A 68 -4.39 3.73 2.48
C MET A 68 -4.63 2.23 2.28
N THR A 69 -3.87 1.64 1.39
CA THR A 69 -3.73 0.20 1.27
C THR A 69 -2.43 -0.21 1.96
N ILE A 70 -2.51 -1.19 2.84
CA ILE A 70 -1.34 -1.70 3.57
C ILE A 70 -1.13 -3.15 3.14
N GLY A 71 0.11 -3.47 2.78
CA GLY A 71 0.52 -4.82 2.43
C GLY A 71 1.36 -5.47 3.53
N LYS A 72 1.24 -6.79 3.68
CA LYS A 72 2.18 -7.61 4.43
C LYS A 72 2.79 -8.64 3.50
N ALA A 73 4.09 -8.53 3.29
CA ALA A 73 4.88 -9.52 2.59
C ALA A 73 5.33 -10.62 3.56
N THR A 74 5.26 -11.87 3.12
CA THR A 74 5.91 -13.00 3.75
C THR A 74 6.67 -13.75 2.67
N TYR A 75 8.00 -13.74 2.75
CA TYR A 75 8.89 -14.39 1.80
C TYR A 75 9.67 -15.49 2.50
N HIS A 76 9.53 -16.71 1.99
CA HIS A 76 10.19 -17.88 2.56
C HIS A 76 11.67 -17.94 2.16
N LYS A 77 12.44 -18.73 2.89
CA LYS A 77 13.82 -19.01 2.57
C LYS A 77 14.01 -19.34 1.08
N GLY A 78 14.96 -18.67 0.45
CA GLY A 78 15.30 -18.87 -0.97
C GLY A 78 14.37 -18.15 -1.94
N TRP A 79 13.45 -17.32 -1.45
CA TRP A 79 12.69 -16.44 -2.30
C TRP A 79 13.59 -15.38 -2.93
N LYS A 80 13.33 -15.11 -4.21
CA LYS A 80 13.96 -14.04 -4.97
C LYS A 80 12.94 -13.45 -5.94
N TRP A 81 12.84 -12.13 -5.98
CA TRP A 81 11.81 -11.44 -6.77
C TRP A 81 11.89 -11.79 -8.26
N SER A 82 13.11 -11.74 -8.84
CA SER A 82 13.31 -12.06 -10.27
C SER A 82 13.01 -13.50 -10.64
N ASP A 83 13.00 -14.44 -9.68
CA ASP A 83 12.71 -15.85 -9.92
C ASP A 83 11.23 -16.18 -9.63
N ASP A 84 10.67 -15.63 -8.54
CA ASP A 84 9.41 -16.08 -7.96
C ASP A 84 8.23 -15.14 -8.23
N VAL A 85 8.47 -13.84 -8.54
CA VAL A 85 7.42 -12.83 -8.82
C VAL A 85 7.47 -12.36 -10.29
N SER A 86 8.64 -12.19 -10.86
CA SER A 86 8.84 -11.76 -12.24
C SER A 86 7.97 -12.50 -13.26
N PRO A 87 7.81 -13.84 -13.18
CA PRO A 87 6.96 -14.58 -14.13
C PRO A 87 5.47 -14.17 -14.09
N LEU A 88 5.01 -13.62 -12.96
CA LEU A 88 3.63 -13.16 -12.77
C LEU A 88 3.48 -11.69 -13.20
N SER A 89 4.43 -10.84 -12.83
CA SER A 89 4.40 -9.40 -13.11
C SER A 89 4.70 -9.04 -14.58
N GLY A 90 5.36 -9.94 -15.32
CA GLY A 90 5.76 -9.70 -16.71
C GLY A 90 6.94 -8.74 -16.88
N THR A 91 7.61 -8.35 -15.78
CA THR A 91 8.85 -7.55 -15.79
C THR A 91 10.03 -8.35 -15.28
N GLU A 92 11.24 -8.07 -15.74
CA GLU A 92 12.45 -8.77 -15.30
C GLU A 92 12.81 -8.46 -13.85
N PHE A 93 12.57 -7.21 -13.43
CA PHE A 93 12.83 -6.69 -12.09
C PHE A 93 11.61 -5.96 -11.54
N CYS A 94 11.57 -5.77 -10.21
CA CYS A 94 10.53 -4.98 -9.58
C CYS A 94 10.65 -3.49 -9.95
N GLU A 95 9.56 -2.92 -10.43
CA GLU A 95 9.44 -1.49 -10.76
C GLU A 95 8.42 -0.78 -9.84
N THR A 96 8.00 -1.44 -8.78
CA THR A 96 7.09 -0.86 -7.80
C THR A 96 7.86 -0.04 -6.77
N GLU A 97 7.38 1.16 -6.52
CA GLU A 97 7.89 2.00 -5.43
C GLU A 97 7.40 1.45 -4.09
N HIS A 98 8.28 1.32 -3.10
CA HIS A 98 7.96 0.80 -1.78
C HIS A 98 8.36 1.76 -0.67
N LEU A 99 7.47 1.92 0.30
CA LEU A 99 7.77 2.43 1.63
C LEU A 99 7.28 1.39 2.63
N GLY A 100 8.15 0.92 3.51
CA GLY A 100 7.78 -0.16 4.42
C GLY A 100 8.66 -0.26 5.64
N MET A 101 8.43 -1.32 6.41
CA MET A 101 9.20 -1.66 7.60
C MET A 101 9.41 -3.17 7.70
N GLY A 102 10.64 -3.60 7.94
CA GLY A 102 10.98 -4.98 8.27
C GLY A 102 10.43 -5.39 9.63
N ILE A 103 9.82 -6.57 9.70
CA ILE A 103 9.23 -7.13 10.93
C ILE A 103 10.06 -8.29 11.47
N SER A 104 10.44 -9.23 10.61
CA SER A 104 11.28 -10.39 10.97
C SER A 104 12.09 -10.87 9.79
N GLY A 105 13.15 -11.63 10.06
CA GLY A 105 14.08 -12.11 9.05
C GLY A 105 14.83 -10.98 8.36
N ASN A 106 15.54 -11.31 7.28
CA ASN A 106 16.31 -10.32 6.51
C ASN A 106 16.07 -10.52 5.00
N ALA A 107 15.95 -9.43 4.26
CA ALA A 107 15.94 -9.44 2.80
C ALA A 107 16.96 -8.42 2.28
N THR A 108 17.37 -8.60 1.03
CA THR A 108 18.25 -7.66 0.33
C THR A 108 17.43 -6.87 -0.68
N VAL A 109 17.79 -5.61 -0.90
CA VAL A 109 17.39 -4.83 -2.07
C VAL A 109 18.63 -4.51 -2.90
N ALA A 110 18.55 -4.73 -4.21
CA ALA A 110 19.67 -4.56 -5.12
C ALA A 110 19.24 -3.77 -6.36
N PHE A 111 19.97 -2.71 -6.65
CA PHE A 111 19.88 -1.95 -7.90
C PHE A 111 21.08 -2.28 -8.79
N GLU A 112 20.89 -2.15 -10.10
CA GLU A 112 22.01 -2.24 -11.03
C GLU A 112 23.11 -1.24 -10.65
N ASN A 113 24.35 -1.70 -10.68
CA ASN A 113 25.56 -0.89 -10.37
C ASN A 113 25.61 -0.28 -8.95
N LYS A 114 24.86 -0.84 -7.99
CA LYS A 114 24.95 -0.45 -6.57
C LYS A 114 25.20 -1.67 -5.68
N GLU A 115 25.90 -1.45 -4.59
CA GLU A 115 26.04 -2.47 -3.55
C GLU A 115 24.68 -2.80 -2.93
N PRO A 116 24.28 -4.08 -2.89
CA PRO A 116 23.05 -4.50 -2.26
C PRO A 116 22.97 -4.05 -0.79
N LYS A 117 21.75 -3.74 -0.34
CA LYS A 117 21.49 -3.37 1.06
C LYS A 117 20.59 -4.41 1.70
N VAL A 118 20.91 -4.78 2.92
CA VAL A 118 20.07 -5.67 3.73
C VAL A 118 19.07 -4.84 4.52
N ILE A 119 17.83 -5.32 4.56
CA ILE A 119 16.71 -4.79 5.34
C ILE A 119 16.36 -5.86 6.38
N GLY A 120 16.41 -5.48 7.64
CA GLY A 120 16.13 -6.36 8.77
C GLY A 120 14.99 -5.85 9.66
N PRO A 121 14.73 -6.53 10.78
CA PRO A 121 13.68 -6.14 11.71
C PRO A 121 13.90 -4.74 12.28
N GLY A 122 12.85 -3.90 12.20
CA GLY A 122 12.86 -2.51 12.68
C GLY A 122 13.39 -1.49 11.67
N ASP A 123 13.95 -1.92 10.53
CA ASP A 123 14.37 -0.98 9.49
C ASP A 123 13.13 -0.41 8.77
N ILE A 124 13.08 0.90 8.66
CA ILE A 124 12.14 1.61 7.78
C ILE A 124 12.87 1.84 6.46
N PHE A 125 12.29 1.36 5.36
CA PHE A 125 12.91 1.44 4.06
C PHE A 125 12.04 2.19 3.04
N TYR A 126 12.71 2.90 2.15
CA TYR A 126 12.14 3.42 0.92
C TYR A 126 12.93 2.85 -0.25
N VAL A 127 12.23 2.28 -1.21
CA VAL A 127 12.77 1.75 -2.46
C VAL A 127 12.06 2.42 -3.62
N SER A 128 12.80 3.09 -4.50
CA SER A 128 12.23 3.78 -5.66
C SER A 128 11.72 2.79 -6.72
N SER A 129 10.94 3.28 -7.66
CA SER A 129 10.46 2.52 -8.83
C SER A 129 11.56 2.21 -9.88
N THR A 130 12.81 2.59 -9.65
CA THR A 130 13.92 2.14 -10.48
C THR A 130 14.01 0.62 -10.42
N PRO A 131 14.17 -0.08 -11.56
CA PRO A 131 14.25 -1.53 -11.59
C PRO A 131 15.22 -2.07 -10.54
N HIS A 132 14.75 -2.98 -9.71
CA HIS A 132 15.51 -3.55 -8.59
C HIS A 132 15.10 -5.00 -8.32
N ASP A 133 16.03 -5.76 -7.77
CA ASP A 133 15.81 -7.12 -7.31
C ASP A 133 15.83 -7.19 -5.79
N SER A 134 15.29 -8.27 -5.23
CA SER A 134 15.26 -8.53 -3.80
C SER A 134 15.28 -10.03 -3.54
N TRP A 135 15.93 -10.46 -2.47
CA TRP A 135 15.97 -11.87 -2.05
C TRP A 135 16.09 -11.99 -0.54
N VAL A 136 15.58 -13.11 -0.02
CA VAL A 136 15.70 -13.45 1.41
C VAL A 136 17.12 -13.83 1.74
N VAL A 137 17.63 -13.31 2.85
CA VAL A 137 18.97 -13.57 3.38
C VAL A 137 18.87 -14.44 4.63
N GLY A 138 19.63 -15.52 4.64
CA GLY A 138 19.67 -16.44 5.78
C GLY A 138 18.67 -17.60 5.66
N ASN A 139 18.22 -18.08 6.82
CA ASN A 139 17.40 -19.30 6.92
C ASN A 139 16.00 -19.07 7.48
N GLU A 140 15.67 -17.85 7.79
CA GLU A 140 14.37 -17.44 8.35
C GLU A 140 13.54 -16.74 7.28
N ASP A 141 12.23 -16.83 7.40
CA ASP A 141 11.30 -16.12 6.55
C ASP A 141 11.41 -14.61 6.80
N TYR A 142 11.44 -13.82 5.73
CA TYR A 142 11.36 -12.38 5.84
C TYR A 142 9.90 -11.93 5.85
N VAL A 143 9.57 -11.07 6.81
CA VAL A 143 8.25 -10.42 6.89
C VAL A 143 8.44 -8.91 6.92
N SER A 144 7.67 -8.21 6.11
CA SER A 144 7.62 -6.74 6.11
C SER A 144 6.20 -6.21 5.94
N ILE A 145 5.99 -4.99 6.43
CA ILE A 145 4.77 -4.22 6.19
C ILE A 145 5.09 -3.11 5.19
N HIS A 146 4.20 -2.93 4.22
CA HIS A 146 4.31 -1.91 3.17
C HIS A 146 3.19 -0.89 3.30
N PHE A 147 3.55 0.37 3.40
CA PHE A 147 2.66 1.52 3.50
C PHE A 147 2.45 2.21 2.14
N MET A 148 3.25 1.85 1.13
CA MET A 148 3.18 2.33 -0.24
C MET A 148 3.53 1.20 -1.21
N GLY A 149 2.88 1.18 -2.37
CA GLY A 149 3.07 0.18 -3.41
C GLY A 149 2.22 -1.09 -3.23
N ALA A 150 1.51 -1.22 -2.11
CA ALA A 150 0.74 -2.42 -1.78
C ALA A 150 -0.36 -2.72 -2.80
N GLU A 151 -0.95 -1.69 -3.41
CA GLU A 151 -2.02 -1.82 -4.40
C GLU A 151 -1.55 -2.42 -5.74
N LYS A 152 -0.25 -2.35 -6.05
CA LYS A 152 0.31 -2.75 -7.34
C LYS A 152 1.29 -3.92 -7.27
N TYR A 153 1.71 -4.32 -6.08
CA TYR A 153 2.74 -5.34 -5.91
C TYR A 153 2.20 -6.73 -6.23
N ALA A 154 2.89 -7.47 -7.09
CA ALA A 154 2.54 -8.85 -7.52
C ALA A 154 1.08 -8.97 -8.02
N ASP A 155 0.58 -7.93 -8.72
CA ASP A 155 -0.76 -7.86 -9.30
C ASP A 155 -0.73 -8.36 -10.76
#